data_a56a8d0e28de36509d3364fedbad05e2
#
_entry.id   a56a8d0e28de36509d3364fedbad05e2
#
_cell.length_a   1.000
_cell.length_b   1.000
_cell.length_c   1.000
_cell.angle_alpha   90.00
_cell.angle_beta   90.00
_cell.angle_gamma   90.00
#
_symmetry.space_group_name_H-M   'P 1'
#
loop_
_entity.id
_entity.type
_entity.pdbx_description
1 polymer ?
#
loop_
_entity_poly.entity_id
_entity_poly.type
_entity_poly.pdbx_seq_one_letter_code
_entity_poly.pdbx_strand_id
1 'polypeptide(L)'
;MKLNAKYVTFSLIALASAYVMYHNERFVVQPSNPAWQHFAPFKWWLLPHAIFGTIVLVFAPFQFSERIRQRFVKVHRVMGRLYVAGALGLAPLGAYIQYFQERFGAPRSFTVLGIVDAAMLMGATSLAFLFAVKRKIPLHRQWATRSYAIALVFIGGRFVMGITGWETMGIEIVQAIIWACLALSVPLADVSLHWREIRSALTVPVKARVRANQSVPKNAVEAV
;
A
#
# COMPACT_ATOMS: atom_id res chain seq x y z
N MET A 1 2.38 5.88 29.04
CA MET A 1 2.09 6.46 27.70
C MET A 1 1.57 5.35 26.80
N LYS A 2 0.26 5.29 26.46
CA LYS A 2 -0.27 4.25 25.57
C LYS A 2 0.20 4.55 24.15
N LEU A 3 1.16 3.78 23.65
CA LEU A 3 1.59 3.86 22.25
C LEU A 3 0.37 3.63 21.34
N ASN A 4 0.06 4.60 20.50
CA ASN A 4 -1.03 4.48 19.55
C ASN A 4 -0.56 3.58 18.40
N ALA A 5 -1.17 2.42 18.24
CA ALA A 5 -0.82 1.40 17.23
C ALA A 5 -0.60 2.00 15.83
N LYS A 6 -1.37 3.03 15.49
CA LYS A 6 -1.24 3.75 14.22
C LYS A 6 0.16 4.38 14.04
N TYR A 7 0.70 5.05 15.05
CA TYR A 7 2.04 5.65 14.94
C TYR A 7 3.12 4.58 14.85
N VAL A 8 2.98 3.47 15.59
CA VAL A 8 3.89 2.32 15.49
C VAL A 8 3.90 1.77 14.05
N THR A 9 2.72 1.50 13.47
CA THR A 9 2.61 1.00 12.10
C THR A 9 3.27 1.93 11.10
N PHE A 10 2.99 3.25 11.13
CA PHE A 10 3.61 4.19 10.19
C PHE A 10 5.11 4.36 10.43
N SER A 11 5.59 4.27 11.67
CA SER A 11 7.03 4.26 11.94
C SER A 11 7.71 3.03 11.37
N LEU A 12 7.12 1.85 11.50
CA LEU A 12 7.65 0.62 10.90
C LEU A 12 7.67 0.70 9.37
N ILE A 13 6.60 1.21 8.75
CA ILE A 13 6.55 1.43 7.29
C ILE A 13 7.65 2.42 6.86
N ALA A 14 7.83 3.51 7.60
CA ALA A 14 8.86 4.50 7.29
C ALA A 14 10.27 3.92 7.43
N LEU A 15 10.54 3.13 8.46
CA LEU A 15 11.83 2.45 8.66
C LEU A 15 12.09 1.42 7.55
N ALA A 16 11.10 0.60 7.21
CA ALA A 16 11.21 -0.38 6.12
C ALA A 16 11.45 0.33 4.78
N SER A 17 10.72 1.42 4.49
CA SER A 17 10.93 2.21 3.29
C SER A 17 12.31 2.86 3.24
N ALA A 18 12.79 3.42 4.35
CA ALA A 18 14.13 3.99 4.44
C ALA A 18 15.23 2.93 4.23
N TYR A 19 15.04 1.74 4.81
CA TYR A 19 15.93 0.61 4.60
C TYR A 19 16.00 0.23 3.10
N VAL A 20 14.86 0.05 2.44
CA VAL A 20 14.80 -0.30 1.01
C VAL A 20 15.41 0.80 0.15
N MET A 21 15.10 2.07 0.42
CA MET A 21 15.69 3.20 -0.33
C MET A 21 17.21 3.25 -0.20
N TYR A 22 17.73 2.96 1.00
CA TYR A 22 19.16 2.95 1.23
C TYR A 22 19.88 1.74 0.59
N HIS A 23 19.30 0.53 0.73
CA HIS A 23 19.93 -0.70 0.22
C HIS A 23 19.71 -0.93 -1.27
N ASN A 24 18.49 -0.72 -1.77
CA ASN A 24 18.12 -1.11 -3.12
C ASN A 24 18.09 0.06 -4.10
N GLU A 25 17.69 1.27 -3.66
CA GLU A 25 17.35 2.36 -4.57
C GLU A 25 18.37 3.51 -4.56
N ARG A 26 19.41 3.46 -3.70
CA ARG A 26 20.41 4.55 -3.63
C ARG A 26 21.09 4.84 -4.95
N PHE A 27 21.16 3.86 -5.87
CA PHE A 27 21.74 4.05 -7.19
C PHE A 27 21.01 5.15 -8.00
N VAL A 28 19.72 5.37 -7.75
CA VAL A 28 18.91 6.40 -8.44
C VAL A 28 19.53 7.81 -8.24
N VAL A 29 20.09 8.07 -7.07
CA VAL A 29 20.74 9.35 -6.72
C VAL A 29 22.26 9.31 -6.86
N GLN A 30 22.84 8.20 -7.32
CA GLN A 30 24.28 8.02 -7.50
C GLN A 30 24.60 7.73 -8.97
N PRO A 31 24.91 8.75 -9.80
CA PRO A 31 25.13 8.55 -11.25
C PRO A 31 26.25 7.58 -11.61
N SER A 32 27.26 7.45 -10.73
CA SER A 32 28.41 6.55 -10.91
C SER A 32 28.16 5.11 -10.42
N ASN A 33 26.98 4.81 -9.91
CA ASN A 33 26.69 3.48 -9.37
C ASN A 33 26.65 2.43 -10.49
N PRO A 34 27.37 1.28 -10.35
CA PRO A 34 27.39 0.23 -11.36
C PRO A 34 26.01 -0.35 -11.72
N ALA A 35 25.03 -0.29 -10.81
CA ALA A 35 23.67 -0.72 -11.08
C ALA A 35 23.05 -0.01 -12.31
N TRP A 36 23.49 1.20 -12.64
CA TRP A 36 23.02 1.91 -13.84
C TRP A 36 23.34 1.18 -15.14
N GLN A 37 24.35 0.32 -15.18
CA GLN A 37 24.63 -0.50 -16.38
C GLN A 37 23.47 -1.43 -16.68
N HIS A 38 22.86 -2.01 -15.65
CA HIS A 38 21.67 -2.86 -15.79
C HIS A 38 20.41 -2.04 -16.10
N PHE A 39 20.25 -0.88 -15.47
CA PHE A 39 19.03 -0.06 -15.57
C PHE A 39 19.04 0.96 -16.73
N ALA A 40 20.19 1.19 -17.38
CA ALA A 40 20.32 2.16 -18.45
C ALA A 40 19.30 2.00 -19.59
N PRO A 41 18.97 0.77 -20.07
CA PRO A 41 18.03 0.59 -21.17
C PRO A 41 16.62 1.11 -20.90
N PHE A 42 16.19 1.15 -19.63
CA PHE A 42 14.86 1.61 -19.25
C PHE A 42 14.88 2.79 -18.27
N LYS A 43 15.98 3.50 -18.19
CA LYS A 43 16.18 4.68 -17.33
C LYS A 43 15.05 5.71 -17.45
N TRP A 44 14.58 5.96 -18.66
CA TRP A 44 13.54 6.95 -18.94
C TRP A 44 12.16 6.58 -18.40
N TRP A 45 11.93 5.30 -18.10
CA TRP A 45 10.72 4.79 -17.45
C TRP A 45 10.92 4.66 -15.94
N LEU A 46 12.12 4.26 -15.53
CA LEU A 46 12.47 4.06 -14.13
C LEU A 46 12.48 5.37 -13.34
N LEU A 47 13.03 6.46 -13.89
CA LEU A 47 13.08 7.73 -13.19
C LEU A 47 11.69 8.32 -12.87
N PRO A 48 10.75 8.44 -13.83
CA PRO A 48 9.39 8.84 -13.52
C PRO A 48 8.69 7.89 -12.55
N HIS A 49 8.91 6.57 -12.67
CA HIS A 49 8.39 5.59 -11.73
C HIS A 49 8.89 5.88 -10.30
N ALA A 50 10.17 6.13 -10.12
CA ALA A 50 10.76 6.45 -8.83
C ALA A 50 10.21 7.77 -8.25
N ILE A 51 10.00 8.80 -9.08
CA ILE A 51 9.39 10.08 -8.66
C ILE A 51 7.96 9.84 -8.17
N PHE A 52 7.13 9.16 -8.96
CA PHE A 52 5.76 8.86 -8.57
C PHE A 52 5.69 7.97 -7.33
N GLY A 53 6.58 6.97 -7.23
CA GLY A 53 6.71 6.12 -6.05
C GLY A 53 7.04 6.92 -4.79
N THR A 54 7.99 7.86 -4.88
CA THR A 54 8.34 8.76 -3.78
C THR A 54 7.14 9.61 -3.35
N ILE A 55 6.39 10.17 -4.30
CA ILE A 55 5.17 10.94 -4.01
C ILE A 55 4.17 10.06 -3.25
N VAL A 56 3.92 8.84 -3.72
CA VAL A 56 2.99 7.91 -3.07
C VAL A 56 3.46 7.56 -1.65
N LEU A 57 4.73 7.20 -1.47
CA LEU A 57 5.27 6.80 -0.18
C LEU A 57 5.27 7.94 0.84
N VAL A 58 5.67 9.16 0.41
CA VAL A 58 5.79 10.30 1.32
C VAL A 58 4.43 10.89 1.67
N PHE A 59 3.52 11.05 0.72
CA PHE A 59 2.26 11.75 1.00
C PHE A 59 1.17 10.87 1.61
N ALA A 60 1.20 9.55 1.40
CA ALA A 60 0.18 8.67 1.95
C ALA A 60 0.08 8.70 3.49
N PRO A 61 1.15 8.61 4.28
CA PRO A 61 1.06 8.65 5.75
C PRO A 61 0.35 9.91 6.28
N PHE A 62 0.57 11.06 5.64
CA PHE A 62 -0.07 12.31 6.02
C PHE A 62 -1.58 12.30 5.75
N GLN A 63 -2.05 11.54 4.73
CA GLN A 63 -3.47 11.38 4.43
C GLN A 63 -4.24 10.70 5.57
N PHE A 64 -3.57 9.85 6.34
CA PHE A 64 -4.16 9.16 7.49
C PHE A 64 -4.13 9.99 8.77
N SER A 65 -3.51 11.19 8.77
CA SER A 65 -3.47 12.07 9.94
C SER A 65 -4.81 12.77 10.17
N GLU A 66 -5.43 12.52 11.32
CA GLU A 66 -6.68 13.20 11.72
C GLU A 66 -6.47 14.71 11.90
N ARG A 67 -5.31 15.09 12.44
CA ARG A 67 -4.95 16.52 12.64
C ARG A 67 -4.88 17.26 11.31
N ILE A 68 -4.26 16.69 10.28
CA ILE A 68 -4.18 17.30 8.94
C ILE A 68 -5.56 17.36 8.30
N ARG A 69 -6.33 16.28 8.39
CA ARG A 69 -7.68 16.20 7.83
C ARG A 69 -8.65 17.22 8.46
N GLN A 70 -8.55 17.47 9.77
CA GLN A 70 -9.46 18.37 10.47
C GLN A 70 -9.00 19.83 10.43
N ARG A 71 -7.71 20.08 10.66
CA ARG A 71 -7.17 21.44 10.81
C ARG A 71 -6.68 22.04 9.48
N PHE A 72 -6.17 21.21 8.57
CA PHE A 72 -5.54 21.64 7.31
C PHE A 72 -6.20 20.96 6.10
N VAL A 73 -7.52 21.15 5.95
CA VAL A 73 -8.33 20.50 4.90
C VAL A 73 -7.81 20.77 3.49
N LYS A 74 -7.32 21.98 3.21
CA LYS A 74 -6.73 22.33 1.90
C LYS A 74 -5.47 21.49 1.62
N VAL A 75 -4.58 21.36 2.61
CA VAL A 75 -3.36 20.53 2.53
C VAL A 75 -3.74 19.07 2.30
N HIS A 76 -4.67 18.52 3.08
CA HIS A 76 -5.16 17.15 2.89
C HIS A 76 -5.65 16.91 1.44
N ARG A 77 -6.43 17.83 0.88
CA ARG A 77 -6.94 17.72 -0.48
C ARG A 77 -5.84 17.78 -1.55
N VAL A 78 -4.86 18.68 -1.39
CA VAL A 78 -3.73 18.80 -2.34
C VAL A 78 -2.88 17.54 -2.30
N MET A 79 -2.46 17.11 -1.11
CA MET A 79 -1.66 15.89 -0.94
C MET A 79 -2.41 14.64 -1.43
N GLY A 80 -3.74 14.57 -1.22
CA GLY A 80 -4.55 13.49 -1.73
C GLY A 80 -4.60 13.45 -3.27
N ARG A 81 -4.69 14.60 -3.94
CA ARG A 81 -4.61 14.67 -5.40
C ARG A 81 -3.23 14.27 -5.92
N LEU A 82 -2.16 14.71 -5.25
CA LEU A 82 -0.79 14.30 -5.58
C LEU A 82 -0.60 12.79 -5.40
N TYR A 83 -1.15 12.21 -4.33
CA TYR A 83 -1.15 10.76 -4.13
C TYR A 83 -1.86 10.03 -5.28
N VAL A 84 -3.06 10.48 -5.66
CA VAL A 84 -3.83 9.88 -6.76
C VAL A 84 -3.06 9.96 -8.08
N ALA A 85 -2.53 11.13 -8.43
CA ALA A 85 -1.71 11.32 -9.64
C ALA A 85 -0.45 10.44 -9.59
N GLY A 86 0.21 10.39 -8.42
CA GLY A 86 1.38 9.54 -8.20
C GLY A 86 1.06 8.06 -8.40
N ALA A 87 0.00 7.54 -7.78
CA ALA A 87 -0.36 6.14 -7.88
C ALA A 87 -0.79 5.73 -9.30
N LEU A 88 -1.57 6.60 -9.99
CA LEU A 88 -2.00 6.36 -11.37
C LEU A 88 -0.84 6.49 -12.38
N GLY A 89 0.22 7.24 -12.08
CA GLY A 89 1.43 7.29 -12.88
C GLY A 89 2.40 6.15 -12.56
N LEU A 90 2.56 5.83 -11.27
CA LEU A 90 3.43 4.76 -10.77
C LEU A 90 3.04 3.39 -11.35
N ALA A 91 1.76 3.05 -11.29
CA ALA A 91 1.26 1.72 -11.62
C ALA A 91 1.54 1.31 -13.09
N PRO A 92 1.14 2.06 -14.11
CA PRO A 92 1.41 1.68 -15.49
C PRO A 92 2.89 1.69 -15.84
N LEU A 93 3.68 2.61 -15.25
CA LEU A 93 5.12 2.62 -15.45
C LEU A 93 5.79 1.39 -14.85
N GLY A 94 5.35 0.94 -13.66
CA GLY A 94 5.84 -0.29 -13.05
C GLY A 94 5.55 -1.51 -13.90
N ALA A 95 4.30 -1.66 -14.38
CA ALA A 95 3.92 -2.75 -15.28
C ALA A 95 4.72 -2.72 -16.60
N TYR A 96 4.92 -1.53 -17.17
CA TYR A 96 5.70 -1.38 -18.40
C TYR A 96 7.19 -1.72 -18.19
N ILE A 97 7.78 -1.35 -17.07
CA ILE A 97 9.17 -1.72 -16.74
C ILE A 97 9.31 -3.25 -16.69
N GLN A 98 8.38 -3.96 -16.07
CA GLN A 98 8.40 -5.42 -16.01
C GLN A 98 8.25 -6.04 -17.41
N TYR A 99 7.32 -5.55 -18.24
CA TYR A 99 7.16 -5.97 -19.63
C TYR A 99 8.42 -5.71 -20.45
N PHE A 100 9.08 -4.57 -20.25
CA PHE A 100 10.32 -4.23 -20.95
C PHE A 100 11.45 -5.17 -20.54
N GLN A 101 11.58 -5.51 -19.28
CA GLN A 101 12.58 -6.45 -18.78
C GLN A 101 12.37 -7.88 -19.31
N GLU A 102 11.13 -8.30 -19.56
CA GLU A 102 10.83 -9.58 -20.19
C GLU A 102 11.54 -9.71 -21.55
N ARG A 103 11.65 -8.63 -22.31
CA ARG A 103 12.37 -8.61 -23.61
C ARG A 103 13.88 -8.81 -23.45
N PHE A 104 14.41 -8.67 -22.26
CA PHE A 104 15.83 -8.90 -21.91
C PHE A 104 16.04 -10.16 -21.07
N GLY A 105 15.06 -11.08 -21.10
CA GLY A 105 15.20 -12.41 -20.48
C GLY A 105 14.61 -12.52 -19.06
N ALA A 106 13.95 -11.47 -18.53
CA ALA A 106 13.22 -11.64 -17.29
C ALA A 106 12.00 -12.56 -17.48
N PRO A 107 11.62 -13.35 -16.47
CA PRO A 107 10.46 -14.25 -16.59
C PRO A 107 9.15 -13.48 -16.82
N ARG A 108 8.31 -13.99 -17.73
CA ARG A 108 7.00 -13.43 -18.06
C ARG A 108 6.07 -13.32 -16.85
N SER A 109 6.26 -14.18 -15.86
CA SER A 109 5.51 -14.15 -14.60
C SER A 109 5.67 -12.82 -13.84
N PHE A 110 6.81 -12.11 -13.97
CA PHE A 110 6.99 -10.77 -13.44
C PHE A 110 6.14 -9.73 -14.17
N THR A 111 6.02 -9.85 -15.49
CA THR A 111 5.13 -8.99 -16.27
C THR A 111 3.68 -9.16 -15.83
N VAL A 112 3.23 -10.40 -15.66
CA VAL A 112 1.88 -10.69 -15.15
C VAL A 112 1.69 -10.12 -13.76
N LEU A 113 2.64 -10.33 -12.85
CA LEU A 113 2.61 -9.76 -11.50
C LEU A 113 2.50 -8.23 -11.54
N GLY A 114 3.33 -7.57 -12.35
CA GLY A 114 3.32 -6.11 -12.49
C GLY A 114 2.00 -5.58 -13.04
N ILE A 115 1.38 -6.28 -14.00
CA ILE A 115 0.07 -5.90 -14.56
C ILE A 115 -1.03 -6.08 -13.50
N VAL A 116 -1.03 -7.17 -12.76
CA VAL A 116 -2.03 -7.42 -11.70
C VAL A 116 -1.91 -6.39 -10.59
N ASP A 117 -0.69 -6.12 -10.11
CA ASP A 117 -0.44 -5.10 -9.08
C ASP A 117 -0.89 -3.71 -9.57
N ALA A 118 -0.51 -3.34 -10.79
CA ALA A 118 -0.92 -2.07 -11.41
C ALA A 118 -2.43 -1.94 -11.51
N ALA A 119 -3.13 -2.98 -11.97
CA ALA A 119 -4.60 -2.97 -12.08
C ALA A 119 -5.27 -2.83 -10.70
N MET A 120 -4.77 -3.54 -9.70
CA MET A 120 -5.26 -3.46 -8.32
C MET A 120 -5.00 -2.07 -7.73
N LEU A 121 -3.80 -1.50 -7.90
CA LEU A 121 -3.46 -0.17 -7.40
C LEU A 121 -4.30 0.92 -8.06
N MET A 122 -4.41 0.89 -9.39
CA MET A 122 -5.23 1.85 -10.14
C MET A 122 -6.71 1.75 -9.75
N GLY A 123 -7.25 0.54 -9.66
CA GLY A 123 -8.64 0.29 -9.27
C GLY A 123 -8.93 0.82 -7.86
N ALA A 124 -8.12 0.43 -6.88
CA ALA A 124 -8.29 0.86 -5.49
C ALA A 124 -8.14 2.40 -5.35
N THR A 125 -7.16 3.00 -6.04
CA THR A 125 -6.94 4.46 -6.01
C THR A 125 -8.10 5.21 -6.66
N SER A 126 -8.58 4.73 -7.82
CA SER A 126 -9.72 5.34 -8.53
C SER A 126 -11.00 5.30 -7.70
N LEU A 127 -11.27 4.16 -7.03
CA LEU A 127 -12.42 4.03 -6.13
C LEU A 127 -12.27 4.94 -4.90
N ALA A 128 -11.08 5.02 -4.31
CA ALA A 128 -10.82 5.95 -3.21
C ALA A 128 -11.10 7.40 -3.63
N PHE A 129 -10.63 7.82 -4.79
CA PHE A 129 -10.87 9.15 -5.32
C PHE A 129 -12.35 9.40 -5.62
N LEU A 130 -13.03 8.47 -6.30
CA LEU A 130 -14.44 8.54 -6.62
C LEU A 130 -15.31 8.72 -5.37
N PHE A 131 -15.05 7.93 -4.31
CA PHE A 131 -15.79 8.05 -3.06
C PHE A 131 -15.47 9.33 -2.30
N ALA A 132 -14.26 9.87 -2.42
CA ALA A 132 -13.94 11.20 -1.89
C ALA A 132 -14.78 12.30 -2.57
N VAL A 133 -14.84 12.29 -3.91
CA VAL A 133 -15.64 13.26 -4.70
C VAL A 133 -17.13 13.12 -4.39
N LYS A 134 -17.64 11.89 -4.28
CA LYS A 134 -19.03 11.61 -3.91
C LYS A 134 -19.32 11.82 -2.42
N ARG A 135 -18.35 12.30 -1.62
CA ARG A 135 -18.47 12.51 -0.17
C ARG A 135 -18.85 11.26 0.65
N LYS A 136 -18.66 10.06 0.10
CA LYS A 136 -18.84 8.79 0.80
C LYS A 136 -17.61 8.45 1.63
N ILE A 137 -17.40 9.19 2.72
CA ILE A 137 -16.15 9.19 3.50
C ILE A 137 -15.78 7.80 4.08
N PRO A 138 -16.71 6.97 4.60
CA PRO A 138 -16.35 5.62 5.05
C PRO A 138 -15.73 4.76 3.94
N LEU A 139 -16.35 4.74 2.75
CA LEU A 139 -15.84 4.00 1.60
C LEU A 139 -14.51 4.58 1.08
N HIS A 140 -14.40 5.93 1.02
CA HIS A 140 -13.13 6.58 0.71
C HIS A 140 -12.00 6.10 1.61
N ARG A 141 -12.21 6.05 2.93
CA ARG A 141 -11.19 5.59 3.88
C ARG A 141 -10.79 4.14 3.65
N GLN A 142 -11.76 3.25 3.41
CA GLN A 142 -11.50 1.84 3.14
C GLN A 142 -10.63 1.68 1.88
N TRP A 143 -11.02 2.28 0.77
CA TRP A 143 -10.29 2.17 -0.49
C TRP A 143 -8.94 2.89 -0.47
N ALA A 144 -8.80 4.00 0.24
CA ALA A 144 -7.52 4.66 0.43
C ALA A 144 -6.54 3.78 1.23
N THR A 145 -7.02 3.05 2.24
CA THR A 145 -6.18 2.13 3.01
C THR A 145 -5.73 0.94 2.15
N ARG A 146 -6.64 0.35 1.36
CA ARG A 146 -6.31 -0.73 0.42
C ARG A 146 -5.33 -0.27 -0.65
N SER A 147 -5.57 0.90 -1.25
CA SER A 147 -4.67 1.51 -2.25
C SER A 147 -3.25 1.66 -1.68
N TYR A 148 -3.11 2.16 -0.45
CA TYR A 148 -1.79 2.32 0.15
C TYR A 148 -1.12 0.98 0.48
N ALA A 149 -1.88 -0.01 0.94
CA ALA A 149 -1.35 -1.35 1.20
C ALA A 149 -0.82 -2.02 -0.08
N ILE A 150 -1.53 -1.86 -1.21
CA ILE A 150 -1.08 -2.35 -2.52
C ILE A 150 0.17 -1.59 -2.97
N ALA A 151 0.22 -0.27 -2.80
CA ALA A 151 1.40 0.53 -3.16
C ALA A 151 2.67 0.14 -2.37
N LEU A 152 2.52 -0.52 -1.21
CA LEU A 152 3.64 -1.01 -0.41
C LEU A 152 4.13 -2.41 -0.79
N VAL A 153 3.50 -3.10 -1.74
CA VAL A 153 3.82 -4.51 -2.09
C VAL A 153 5.28 -4.69 -2.45
N PHE A 154 5.80 -3.90 -3.37
CA PHE A 154 7.21 -4.01 -3.79
C PHE A 154 8.19 -3.56 -2.70
N ILE A 155 7.83 -2.56 -1.90
CA ILE A 155 8.65 -2.15 -0.73
C ILE A 155 8.68 -3.27 0.31
N GLY A 156 7.53 -3.89 0.59
CA GLY A 156 7.43 -5.02 1.50
C GLY A 156 8.25 -6.23 1.02
N GLY A 157 8.13 -6.57 -0.26
CA GLY A 157 8.91 -7.66 -0.87
C GLY A 157 10.42 -7.41 -0.78
N ARG A 158 10.88 -6.23 -1.15
CA ARG A 158 12.30 -5.86 -1.06
C ARG A 158 12.81 -5.82 0.38
N PHE A 159 11.99 -5.35 1.32
CA PHE A 159 12.33 -5.38 2.73
C PHE A 159 12.50 -6.82 3.23
N VAL A 160 11.55 -7.72 2.93
CA VAL A 160 11.65 -9.13 3.31
C VAL A 160 12.90 -9.76 2.70
N MET A 161 13.13 -9.59 1.40
CA MET A 161 14.31 -10.12 0.70
C MET A 161 15.62 -9.60 1.31
N GLY A 162 15.70 -8.31 1.60
CA GLY A 162 16.91 -7.69 2.14
C GLY A 162 17.26 -8.16 3.55
N ILE A 163 16.28 -8.40 4.43
CA ILE A 163 16.55 -8.88 5.79
C ILE A 163 16.77 -10.40 5.88
N THR A 164 16.21 -11.17 4.92
CA THR A 164 16.34 -12.65 4.91
C THR A 164 17.48 -13.13 4.03
N GLY A 165 17.95 -12.29 3.09
CA GLY A 165 18.89 -12.70 2.05
C GLY A 165 18.29 -13.63 0.99
N TRP A 166 16.98 -13.84 0.98
CA TRP A 166 16.29 -14.78 0.07
C TRP A 166 16.35 -14.36 -1.39
N GLU A 167 16.74 -13.15 -1.70
CA GLU A 167 16.98 -12.69 -3.07
C GLU A 167 18.08 -13.52 -3.79
N THR A 168 19.00 -14.13 -3.01
CA THR A 168 20.07 -14.98 -3.54
C THR A 168 19.60 -16.40 -3.89
N MET A 169 18.39 -16.80 -3.46
CA MET A 169 17.84 -18.14 -3.69
C MET A 169 17.21 -18.32 -5.08
N GLY A 170 17.21 -17.29 -5.89
CA GLY A 170 16.73 -17.33 -7.28
C GLY A 170 15.43 -16.57 -7.51
N ILE A 171 15.15 -16.38 -8.80
CA ILE A 171 14.08 -15.52 -9.29
C ILE A 171 12.68 -15.99 -8.87
N GLU A 172 12.48 -17.30 -8.72
CA GLU A 172 11.19 -17.90 -8.34
C GLU A 172 10.82 -17.54 -6.90
N ILE A 173 11.81 -17.53 -5.99
CA ILE A 173 11.61 -17.12 -4.60
C ILE A 173 11.28 -15.63 -4.51
N VAL A 174 11.99 -14.80 -5.28
CA VAL A 174 11.70 -13.36 -5.39
C VAL A 174 10.25 -13.13 -5.81
N GLN A 175 9.79 -13.84 -6.84
CA GLN A 175 8.41 -13.76 -7.30
C GLN A 175 7.41 -14.21 -6.24
N ALA A 176 7.66 -15.36 -5.61
CA ALA A 176 6.78 -15.90 -4.56
C ALA A 176 6.60 -14.90 -3.40
N ILE A 177 7.68 -14.23 -2.99
CA ILE A 177 7.63 -13.21 -1.95
C ILE A 177 6.75 -12.03 -2.38
N ILE A 178 6.91 -11.52 -3.60
CA ILE A 178 6.12 -10.37 -4.06
C ILE A 178 4.65 -10.77 -4.24
N TRP A 179 4.36 -11.97 -4.79
CA TRP A 179 2.99 -12.51 -4.85
C TRP A 179 2.36 -12.65 -3.47
N ALA A 180 3.11 -13.13 -2.47
CA ALA A 180 2.65 -13.22 -1.09
C ALA A 180 2.35 -11.82 -0.52
N CYS A 181 3.22 -10.83 -0.75
CA CYS A 181 2.99 -9.45 -0.34
C CYS A 181 1.72 -8.88 -0.99
N LEU A 182 1.50 -9.14 -2.29
CA LEU A 182 0.31 -8.69 -3.01
C LEU A 182 -0.96 -9.35 -2.46
N ALA A 183 -0.94 -10.67 -2.28
CA ALA A 183 -2.07 -11.43 -1.74
C ALA A 183 -2.43 -11.00 -0.32
N LEU A 184 -1.44 -10.65 0.51
CA LEU A 184 -1.65 -10.20 1.89
C LEU A 184 -2.01 -8.71 2.00
N SER A 185 -1.75 -7.89 0.99
CA SER A 185 -1.91 -6.43 1.05
C SER A 185 -3.34 -6.01 1.43
N VAL A 186 -4.35 -6.51 0.73
CA VAL A 186 -5.76 -6.17 0.98
C VAL A 186 -6.28 -6.78 2.27
N PRO A 187 -6.08 -8.08 2.58
CA PRO A 187 -6.45 -8.65 3.88
C PRO A 187 -5.86 -7.91 5.07
N LEU A 188 -4.58 -7.52 5.02
CA LEU A 188 -3.95 -6.75 6.10
C LEU A 188 -4.54 -5.35 6.23
N ALA A 189 -4.87 -4.69 5.11
CA ALA A 189 -5.59 -3.43 5.12
C ALA A 189 -6.96 -3.57 5.80
N ASP A 190 -7.72 -4.61 5.46
CA ASP A 190 -9.04 -4.87 6.04
C ASP A 190 -8.96 -5.22 7.53
N VAL A 191 -7.99 -6.03 7.96
CA VAL A 191 -7.72 -6.27 9.38
C VAL A 191 -7.43 -4.95 10.10
N SER A 192 -6.63 -4.06 9.52
CA SER A 192 -6.31 -2.76 10.12
C SER A 192 -7.53 -1.85 10.27
N LEU A 193 -8.44 -1.88 9.29
CA LEU A 193 -9.67 -1.11 9.29
C LEU A 193 -10.66 -1.60 10.36
N HIS A 194 -10.80 -2.91 10.51
CA HIS A 194 -11.76 -3.56 11.41
C HIS A 194 -11.13 -4.03 12.74
N TRP A 195 -9.89 -3.60 13.02
CA TRP A 195 -9.15 -4.06 14.20
C TRP A 195 -9.91 -3.93 15.52
N ARG A 196 -10.63 -2.83 15.70
CA ARG A 196 -11.42 -2.60 16.92
C ARG A 196 -12.57 -3.61 17.06
N GLU A 197 -13.25 -3.91 15.96
CA GLU A 197 -14.36 -4.88 15.89
C GLU A 197 -13.84 -6.28 16.16
N ILE A 198 -12.75 -6.67 15.47
CA ILE A 198 -12.09 -7.96 15.66
C ILE A 198 -11.66 -8.13 17.11
N ARG A 199 -10.98 -7.12 17.69
CA ARG A 199 -10.55 -7.18 19.08
C ARG A 199 -11.73 -7.29 20.04
N SER A 200 -12.80 -6.52 19.85
CA SER A 200 -13.99 -6.61 20.69
C SER A 200 -14.67 -7.98 20.57
N ALA A 201 -14.68 -8.55 19.37
CA ALA A 201 -15.23 -9.87 19.12
C ALA A 201 -14.46 -10.98 19.85
N LEU A 202 -13.15 -10.83 19.97
CA LEU A 202 -12.30 -11.81 20.66
C LEU A 202 -12.31 -11.65 22.18
N THR A 203 -12.60 -10.44 22.71
CA THR A 203 -12.52 -10.16 24.16
C THR A 203 -13.84 -10.27 24.88
N VAL A 204 -14.99 -10.17 24.20
CA VAL A 204 -16.31 -10.27 24.82
C VAL A 204 -16.77 -11.72 24.86
N PRO A 205 -17.05 -12.31 26.05
CA PRO A 205 -17.56 -13.69 26.16
C PRO A 205 -18.89 -13.83 25.41
N VAL A 206 -19.07 -14.96 24.71
CA VAL A 206 -20.27 -15.26 23.93
C VAL A 206 -21.57 -15.12 24.74
N LYS A 207 -21.54 -15.53 26.03
CA LYS A 207 -22.69 -15.38 26.94
C LYS A 207 -23.13 -13.92 27.17
N ALA A 208 -22.22 -12.98 27.19
CA ALA A 208 -22.54 -11.55 27.32
C ALA A 208 -23.19 -10.97 26.05
N ARG A 209 -22.80 -11.44 24.86
CA ARG A 209 -23.43 -11.08 23.58
C ARG A 209 -24.86 -11.57 23.45
N VAL A 210 -25.10 -12.81 23.86
CA VAL A 210 -26.47 -13.38 23.83
C VAL A 210 -27.39 -12.59 24.75
N ARG A 211 -26.95 -12.24 25.95
CA ARG A 211 -27.76 -11.40 26.88
C ARG A 211 -28.02 -10.00 26.33
N ALA A 212 -27.03 -9.35 25.71
CA ALA A 212 -27.20 -8.02 25.13
C ALA A 212 -28.19 -8.02 23.95
N ASN A 213 -28.16 -9.06 23.11
CA ASN A 213 -29.13 -9.21 22.01
C ASN A 213 -30.57 -9.55 22.48
N GLN A 214 -30.71 -10.22 23.62
CA GLN A 214 -32.01 -10.52 24.22
C GLN A 214 -32.63 -9.32 24.94
N SER A 215 -31.83 -8.31 25.31
CA SER A 215 -32.29 -7.09 25.98
C SER A 215 -32.72 -5.97 25.02
N VAL A 216 -32.56 -6.15 23.70
CA VAL A 216 -33.11 -5.20 22.70
C VAL A 216 -34.61 -5.47 22.55
N PRO A 217 -35.48 -4.50 22.84
CA PRO A 217 -36.95 -4.67 22.70
C PRO A 217 -37.29 -4.96 21.24
N LYS A 218 -38.08 -5.98 20.98
CA LYS A 218 -38.51 -6.39 19.64
C LYS A 218 -39.17 -5.26 18.81
N ASN A 219 -39.70 -4.25 19.48
CA ASN A 219 -40.34 -3.10 18.86
C ASN A 219 -39.36 -2.09 18.19
N ALA A 220 -38.07 -2.26 18.36
CA ALA A 220 -37.06 -1.39 17.69
C ALA A 220 -36.64 -1.87 16.30
N VAL A 221 -37.07 -3.08 15.89
CA VAL A 221 -36.68 -3.70 14.62
C VAL A 221 -37.72 -3.44 13.50
N GLU A 222 -38.96 -3.03 13.87
CA GLU A 222 -40.06 -2.77 12.90
C GLU A 222 -40.11 -1.31 12.41
N ALA A 223 -39.14 -0.44 12.83
CA ALA A 223 -39.15 0.99 12.53
C ALA A 223 -38.01 1.42 11.58
N VAL A 224 -37.46 0.49 10.72
CA VAL A 224 -36.44 0.84 9.70
C VAL A 224 -36.93 0.40 8.31
#